data_90c28a8310a3a71dcf7a5124e09e91e1
#
_entry.id   90c28a8310a3a71dcf7a5124e09e91e1
#
_cell.length_a   1.000
_cell.length_b   1.000
_cell.length_c   1.000
_cell.angle_alpha   90.00
_cell.angle_beta   90.00
_cell.angle_gamma   90.00
#
_symmetry.space_group_name_H-M   'P 1'
#
loop_
_entity.id
_entity.type
_entity.pdbx_description
1 polymer ?
#
loop_
_entity_poly.entity_id
_entity_poly.type
_entity_poly.pdbx_seq_one_letter_code
_entity_poly.pdbx_strand_id
1 'polypeptide(L)'
;MKKKGFKALTLAMMLTIGATAMSAYAAEGWTMSNNAWTYLDAKGNKVRDEWRKGADNLWRYLNYKGEMAISTWVDDEYYVDANGIMVNNQWVKTKPQYETDAEDVWFYFGSSGKAAKDGWKKIDGKNYLFDDDGVMQTGWTEDGLYYLGDDGAVKTGWKYLAEPTEEELEWSSEYLGPESADGKYWFYFGSNGKKYCPESSGSDDLYKVVKISGDYYCFDEEGRMMTGWTYLNGDPD
;
A
#
# COMPACT_ATOMS: atom_id res chain seq x y z
N MET A 1 -28.74 0.93 -12.36
CA MET A 1 -27.29 1.18 -12.23
C MET A 1 -26.88 2.22 -13.28
N LYS A 2 -26.62 3.47 -12.87
CA LYS A 2 -26.22 4.54 -13.78
C LYS A 2 -24.68 4.58 -13.83
N LYS A 3 -24.11 4.24 -14.98
CA LYS A 3 -22.69 4.41 -15.29
C LYS A 3 -22.37 5.90 -15.28
N LYS A 4 -21.56 6.38 -14.32
CA LYS A 4 -20.98 7.72 -14.38
C LYS A 4 -19.83 7.69 -15.38
N GLY A 5 -20.05 8.28 -16.56
CA GLY A 5 -19.01 8.45 -17.55
C GLY A 5 -17.96 9.43 -17.04
N PHE A 6 -16.70 9.02 -17.06
CA PHE A 6 -15.55 9.88 -16.89
C PHE A 6 -15.52 10.88 -18.04
N LYS A 7 -15.75 12.15 -17.74
CA LYS A 7 -15.51 13.23 -18.70
C LYS A 7 -14.01 13.55 -18.65
N ALA A 8 -13.30 13.22 -19.73
CA ALA A 8 -11.96 13.70 -19.96
C ALA A 8 -12.01 15.24 -19.95
N LEU A 9 -11.41 15.84 -18.92
CA LEU A 9 -11.26 17.29 -18.83
C LEU A 9 -10.04 17.66 -19.69
N THR A 10 -10.31 18.09 -20.92
CA THR A 10 -9.28 18.67 -21.81
C THR A 10 -8.84 19.98 -21.18
N LEU A 11 -7.64 19.99 -20.58
CA LEU A 11 -7.03 21.19 -20.02
C LEU A 11 -6.63 22.14 -21.17
N ALA A 12 -7.50 23.08 -21.50
CA ALA A 12 -7.18 24.16 -22.43
C ALA A 12 -6.30 25.19 -21.69
N MET A 13 -4.99 25.08 -21.83
CA MET A 13 -4.10 26.21 -21.51
C MET A 13 -4.24 27.25 -22.64
N MET A 14 -4.94 28.35 -22.36
CA MET A 14 -4.97 29.51 -23.27
C MET A 14 -3.59 30.17 -23.28
N LEU A 15 -2.89 30.03 -24.41
CA LEU A 15 -1.75 30.90 -24.77
C LEU A 15 -2.31 32.13 -25.44
N THR A 16 -2.20 33.29 -24.79
CA THR A 16 -2.33 34.61 -25.48
C THR A 16 -0.99 34.88 -26.18
N ILE A 17 -0.94 34.71 -27.49
CA ILE A 17 0.21 35.11 -28.31
C ILE A 17 0.05 36.61 -28.63
N GLY A 18 0.77 37.45 -27.89
CA GLY A 18 1.01 38.82 -28.27
C GLY A 18 2.28 38.88 -29.14
N ALA A 19 2.11 39.14 -30.43
CA ALA A 19 3.23 39.33 -31.34
C ALA A 19 3.84 40.70 -31.17
N THR A 20 5.00 40.82 -30.52
CA THR A 20 5.96 41.91 -30.72
C THR A 20 7.32 41.31 -31.00
N ALA A 21 7.87 41.64 -32.17
CA ALA A 21 9.20 41.25 -32.60
C ALA A 21 10.25 41.92 -31.71
N MET A 22 10.75 41.19 -30.72
CA MET A 22 12.02 41.41 -30.04
C MET A 22 12.71 40.07 -29.86
N SER A 23 14.05 40.07 -30.01
CA SER A 23 14.96 38.89 -29.94
C SER A 23 14.39 37.80 -29.05
N ALA A 24 13.97 36.71 -29.67
CA ALA A 24 13.19 35.64 -29.06
C ALA A 24 14.03 34.87 -28.02
N TYR A 25 14.09 35.41 -26.80
CA TYR A 25 14.25 34.51 -25.64
C TYR A 25 12.92 33.77 -25.54
N ALA A 26 12.97 32.47 -25.69
CA ALA A 26 11.78 31.65 -25.40
C ALA A 26 11.32 31.98 -23.97
N ALA A 27 10.05 32.35 -23.83
CA ALA A 27 9.52 32.72 -22.50
C ALA A 27 9.69 31.52 -21.56
N GLU A 28 10.17 31.78 -20.35
CA GLU A 28 10.22 30.78 -19.27
C GLU A 28 8.85 30.15 -19.06
N GLY A 29 8.80 28.84 -18.97
CA GLY A 29 7.57 28.13 -18.66
C GLY A 29 7.33 26.86 -19.47
N TRP A 30 6.13 26.35 -19.28
CA TRP A 30 5.67 25.15 -19.98
C TRP A 30 5.37 25.42 -21.45
N THR A 31 5.91 24.58 -22.31
CA THR A 31 5.69 24.66 -23.76
C THR A 31 5.59 23.24 -24.35
N MET A 32 4.94 23.12 -25.50
CA MET A 32 4.86 21.85 -26.22
C MET A 32 5.92 21.82 -27.34
N SER A 33 6.72 20.77 -27.35
CA SER A 33 7.75 20.52 -28.36
C SER A 33 7.76 19.05 -28.73
N ASN A 34 7.71 18.75 -30.06
CA ASN A 34 7.68 17.37 -30.54
C ASN A 34 6.63 16.45 -29.89
N ASN A 35 5.42 17.00 -29.70
CA ASN A 35 4.30 16.30 -29.08
C ASN A 35 4.49 15.92 -27.58
N ALA A 36 5.48 16.52 -26.90
CA ALA A 36 5.70 16.38 -25.47
C ALA A 36 5.71 17.74 -24.77
N TRP A 37 5.18 17.80 -23.55
CA TRP A 37 5.32 18.96 -22.70
C TRP A 37 6.76 19.06 -22.17
N THR A 38 7.33 20.26 -22.27
CA THR A 38 8.67 20.60 -21.79
C THR A 38 8.59 21.89 -20.99
N TYR A 39 9.58 22.15 -20.15
CA TYR A 39 9.72 23.42 -19.44
C TYR A 39 11.00 24.12 -19.88
N LEU A 40 10.92 25.38 -20.24
CA LEU A 40 12.07 26.23 -20.56
C LEU A 40 12.41 27.12 -19.36
N ASP A 41 13.70 27.22 -19.07
CA ASP A 41 14.20 28.19 -18.08
C ASP A 41 14.21 29.64 -18.65
N ALA A 42 14.55 30.61 -17.82
CA ALA A 42 14.64 32.02 -18.22
C ALA A 42 15.65 32.30 -19.35
N LYS A 43 16.54 31.36 -19.67
CA LYS A 43 17.51 31.44 -20.77
C LYS A 43 17.05 30.70 -22.02
N GLY A 44 15.86 30.08 -21.97
CA GLY A 44 15.30 29.30 -23.06
C GLY A 44 15.84 27.86 -23.14
N ASN A 45 16.58 27.37 -22.16
CA ASN A 45 17.06 26.00 -22.14
C ASN A 45 15.98 25.05 -21.59
N LYS A 46 15.91 23.83 -22.13
CA LYS A 46 15.07 22.78 -21.56
C LYS A 46 15.56 22.38 -20.17
N VAL A 47 14.65 22.44 -19.19
CA VAL A 47 14.86 21.86 -17.86
C VAL A 47 14.78 20.34 -17.96
N ARG A 48 15.61 19.61 -17.19
CA ARG A 48 15.70 18.14 -17.19
C ARG A 48 15.93 17.64 -15.78
N ASP A 49 15.45 16.42 -15.52
CA ASP A 49 15.63 15.72 -14.24
C ASP A 49 15.24 16.61 -13.06
N GLU A 50 14.09 17.29 -13.18
CA GLU A 50 13.69 18.29 -12.20
C GLU A 50 12.17 18.46 -12.12
N TRP A 51 11.70 18.72 -10.91
CA TRP A 51 10.31 19.06 -10.64
C TRP A 51 10.01 20.52 -10.96
N ARG A 52 8.88 20.76 -11.64
CA ARG A 52 8.34 22.11 -11.92
C ARG A 52 6.85 22.16 -11.62
N LYS A 53 6.40 23.28 -11.08
CA LYS A 53 4.98 23.55 -10.93
C LYS A 53 4.37 24.08 -12.21
N GLY A 54 3.14 23.67 -12.47
CA GLY A 54 2.31 24.30 -13.48
C GLY A 54 1.65 25.59 -12.96
N ALA A 55 0.92 26.28 -13.82
CA ALA A 55 0.09 27.45 -13.45
C ALA A 55 -1.03 27.09 -12.44
N ASP A 56 -1.40 25.82 -12.36
CA ASP A 56 -2.33 25.22 -11.41
C ASP A 56 -1.70 24.92 -10.05
N ASN A 57 -0.42 25.28 -9.86
CA ASN A 57 0.39 25.02 -8.67
C ASN A 57 0.65 23.54 -8.37
N LEU A 58 0.41 22.63 -9.33
CA LEU A 58 0.66 21.21 -9.22
C LEU A 58 2.06 20.85 -9.73
N TRP A 59 2.71 19.87 -9.05
CA TRP A 59 4.04 19.42 -9.40
C TRP A 59 4.01 18.47 -10.60
N ARG A 60 5.00 18.63 -11.50
CA ARG A 60 5.28 17.78 -12.66
C ARG A 60 6.77 17.56 -12.79
N TYR A 61 7.17 16.40 -13.24
CA TYR A 61 8.58 16.04 -13.41
C TYR A 61 9.00 16.09 -14.88
N LEU A 62 10.15 16.68 -15.14
CA LEU A 62 10.82 16.65 -16.44
C LEU A 62 11.89 15.56 -16.40
N ASN A 63 11.80 14.56 -17.28
CA ASN A 63 12.76 13.47 -17.38
C ASN A 63 14.11 13.93 -17.97
N TYR A 64 15.07 13.02 -18.11
CA TYR A 64 16.39 13.30 -18.67
C TYR A 64 16.38 13.87 -20.10
N LYS A 65 15.30 13.69 -20.87
CA LYS A 65 15.10 14.31 -22.19
C LYS A 65 14.49 15.71 -22.08
N GLY A 66 14.11 16.15 -20.89
CA GLY A 66 13.37 17.39 -20.65
C GLY A 66 11.91 17.29 -21.09
N GLU A 67 11.34 16.11 -21.12
CA GLU A 67 9.95 15.84 -21.42
C GLU A 67 9.19 15.58 -20.12
N MET A 68 7.95 16.06 -20.03
CA MET A 68 7.09 15.79 -18.86
C MET A 68 6.82 14.30 -18.73
N ALA A 69 7.16 13.73 -17.58
CA ALA A 69 6.85 12.35 -17.25
C ALA A 69 5.33 12.17 -17.04
N ILE A 70 4.80 11.05 -17.50
CA ILE A 70 3.38 10.67 -17.36
C ILE A 70 3.26 9.18 -17.01
N SER A 71 2.30 8.83 -16.16
CA SER A 71 2.00 7.44 -15.77
C SER A 71 3.27 6.65 -15.42
N THR A 72 4.14 7.21 -14.59
CA THR A 72 5.43 6.59 -14.27
C THR A 72 5.95 6.98 -12.90
N TRP A 73 6.84 6.15 -12.38
CA TRP A 73 7.61 6.41 -11.18
C TRP A 73 8.70 7.46 -11.42
N VAL A 74 9.04 8.19 -10.36
CA VAL A 74 10.12 9.17 -10.33
C VAL A 74 10.92 8.98 -9.05
N ASP A 75 12.24 8.80 -9.18
CA ASP A 75 13.21 8.68 -8.08
C ASP A 75 12.83 7.63 -7.01
N ASP A 76 12.20 6.52 -7.41
CA ASP A 76 11.75 5.41 -6.55
C ASP A 76 10.79 5.81 -5.42
N GLU A 77 10.40 7.07 -5.35
CA GLU A 77 9.63 7.63 -4.26
C GLU A 77 8.29 8.23 -4.69
N TYR A 78 8.21 8.73 -5.93
CA TYR A 78 7.05 9.48 -6.40
C TYR A 78 6.41 8.81 -7.61
N TYR A 79 5.14 9.11 -7.84
CA TYR A 79 4.44 8.72 -9.06
C TYR A 79 3.75 9.93 -9.68
N VAL A 80 3.82 10.03 -11.00
CA VAL A 80 3.04 11.02 -11.77
C VAL A 80 1.94 10.31 -12.55
N ASP A 81 0.74 10.89 -12.51
CA ASP A 81 -0.45 10.36 -13.17
C ASP A 81 -0.42 10.52 -14.70
N ALA A 82 -1.49 10.14 -15.37
CA ALA A 82 -1.63 10.26 -16.83
C ALA A 82 -1.63 11.73 -17.32
N ASN A 83 -1.80 12.70 -16.43
CA ASN A 83 -1.69 14.14 -16.72
C ASN A 83 -0.32 14.71 -16.34
N GLY A 84 0.61 13.85 -15.92
CA GLY A 84 1.93 14.22 -15.44
C GLY A 84 1.92 14.90 -14.07
N ILE A 85 0.83 14.82 -13.32
CA ILE A 85 0.69 15.44 -12.01
C ILE A 85 1.20 14.49 -10.94
N MET A 86 2.05 14.99 -10.02
CA MET A 86 2.52 14.25 -8.86
C MET A 86 1.33 13.79 -7.99
N VAL A 87 1.22 12.49 -7.79
CA VAL A 87 0.21 11.90 -6.91
C VAL A 87 0.52 12.19 -5.45
N ASN A 88 -0.48 12.55 -4.67
CA ASN A 88 -0.36 12.70 -3.22
C ASN A 88 -1.70 12.40 -2.52
N ASN A 89 -1.64 11.97 -1.26
CA ASN A 89 -2.80 11.55 -0.45
C ASN A 89 -3.74 10.61 -1.22
N GLN A 90 -3.18 9.66 -1.95
CA GLN A 90 -3.94 8.83 -2.87
C GLN A 90 -3.37 7.43 -3.01
N TRP A 91 -4.25 6.45 -3.18
CA TRP A 91 -3.94 5.11 -3.59
C TRP A 91 -3.78 5.04 -5.11
N VAL A 92 -2.76 4.33 -5.58
CA VAL A 92 -2.51 4.05 -7.00
C VAL A 92 -2.29 2.56 -7.19
N LYS A 93 -2.97 1.98 -8.16
CA LYS A 93 -2.71 0.62 -8.61
C LYS A 93 -1.88 0.68 -9.88
N THR A 94 -0.66 0.20 -9.81
CA THR A 94 0.31 0.25 -10.92
C THR A 94 1.34 -0.84 -10.73
N LYS A 95 2.18 -1.04 -11.73
CA LYS A 95 3.32 -1.97 -11.63
C LYS A 95 4.39 -1.43 -10.71
N PRO A 96 5.11 -2.30 -9.98
CA PRO A 96 6.34 -1.94 -9.32
C PRO A 96 7.33 -1.30 -10.31
N GLN A 97 8.18 -0.41 -9.83
CA GLN A 97 9.03 0.41 -10.70
C GLN A 97 9.94 -0.39 -11.61
N TYR A 98 10.52 -1.46 -11.12
CA TYR A 98 11.52 -2.26 -11.84
C TYR A 98 10.98 -3.57 -12.40
N GLU A 99 9.71 -3.87 -12.19
CA GLU A 99 9.07 -5.12 -12.58
C GLU A 99 8.01 -4.90 -13.66
N THR A 100 8.48 -4.63 -14.88
CA THR A 100 7.58 -4.31 -16.01
C THR A 100 6.61 -5.43 -16.39
N ASP A 101 6.94 -6.69 -16.04
CA ASP A 101 6.14 -7.87 -16.34
C ASP A 101 5.26 -8.31 -15.15
N ALA A 102 5.43 -7.68 -13.96
CA ALA A 102 4.59 -7.94 -12.78
C ALA A 102 3.13 -7.50 -13.01
N GLU A 103 2.24 -8.00 -12.17
CA GLU A 103 0.88 -7.49 -12.08
C GLU A 103 0.84 -6.12 -11.40
N ASP A 104 -0.24 -5.38 -11.66
CA ASP A 104 -0.49 -4.11 -10.97
C ASP A 104 -0.80 -4.38 -9.50
N VAL A 105 -0.08 -3.71 -8.61
CA VAL A 105 -0.24 -3.77 -7.14
C VAL A 105 -0.57 -2.40 -6.57
N TRP A 106 -0.97 -2.35 -5.31
CA TRP A 106 -1.38 -1.11 -4.67
C TRP A 106 -0.22 -0.42 -3.94
N PHE A 107 -0.12 0.89 -4.17
CA PHE A 107 0.76 1.82 -3.48
C PHE A 107 -0.06 2.95 -2.87
N TYR A 108 0.44 3.53 -1.79
CA TYR A 108 -0.12 4.76 -1.22
C TYR A 108 0.91 5.88 -1.23
N PHE A 109 0.53 7.01 -1.79
CA PHE A 109 1.36 8.21 -1.80
C PHE A 109 0.84 9.20 -0.76
N GLY A 110 1.68 9.53 0.22
CA GLY A 110 1.33 10.42 1.32
C GLY A 110 1.22 11.90 0.90
N SER A 111 1.04 12.80 1.86
CA SER A 111 0.87 14.24 1.60
C SER A 111 2.07 14.90 0.95
N SER A 112 3.26 14.35 1.13
CA SER A 112 4.50 14.82 0.47
C SER A 112 4.63 14.34 -0.98
N GLY A 113 3.77 13.45 -1.45
CA GLY A 113 3.88 12.74 -2.71
C GLY A 113 4.76 11.50 -2.67
N LYS A 114 5.42 11.21 -1.55
CA LYS A 114 6.26 10.01 -1.41
C LYS A 114 5.41 8.77 -1.19
N ALA A 115 5.83 7.65 -1.76
CA ALA A 115 5.26 6.34 -1.51
C ALA A 115 5.44 5.94 -0.03
N ALA A 116 4.41 5.35 0.54
CA ALA A 116 4.52 4.66 1.82
C ALA A 116 5.35 3.41 1.64
N LYS A 117 6.39 3.23 2.45
CA LYS A 117 7.31 2.08 2.41
C LYS A 117 7.66 1.65 3.82
N ASP A 118 8.25 0.48 3.95
CA ASP A 118 8.88 -0.02 5.18
C ASP A 118 7.93 0.02 6.39
N GLY A 119 7.01 -0.91 6.44
CA GLY A 119 6.23 -1.19 7.63
C GLY A 119 4.87 -0.50 7.72
N TRP A 120 4.41 -0.33 8.93
CA TRP A 120 3.04 0.06 9.23
C TRP A 120 2.74 1.53 8.96
N LYS A 121 1.61 1.79 8.30
CA LYS A 121 1.09 3.15 8.08
C LYS A 121 -0.40 3.20 8.43
N LYS A 122 -0.80 4.29 9.10
CA LYS A 122 -2.21 4.57 9.38
C LYS A 122 -2.77 5.53 8.33
N ILE A 123 -3.74 5.06 7.54
CA ILE A 123 -4.36 5.80 6.44
C ILE A 123 -5.87 5.77 6.68
N ASP A 124 -6.50 6.93 6.74
CA ASP A 124 -7.96 7.08 6.99
C ASP A 124 -8.48 6.25 8.17
N GLY A 125 -7.68 6.20 9.24
CA GLY A 125 -8.04 5.50 10.48
C GLY A 125 -7.78 4.00 10.49
N LYS A 126 -7.41 3.38 9.38
CA LYS A 126 -7.04 1.95 9.26
C LYS A 126 -5.53 1.79 9.19
N ASN A 127 -5.02 0.66 9.66
CA ASN A 127 -3.61 0.30 9.57
C ASN A 127 -3.37 -0.59 8.34
N TYR A 128 -2.29 -0.31 7.63
CA TYR A 128 -1.79 -1.02 6.45
C TYR A 128 -0.32 -1.33 6.63
N LEU A 129 0.15 -2.40 6.02
CA LEU A 129 1.56 -2.77 5.97
C LEU A 129 2.08 -2.63 4.54
N PHE A 130 3.27 -2.09 4.40
CA PHE A 130 3.99 -1.94 3.12
C PHE A 130 5.36 -2.57 3.25
N ASP A 131 5.80 -3.24 2.19
CA ASP A 131 7.18 -3.72 2.09
C ASP A 131 8.18 -2.59 1.78
N ASP A 132 9.43 -2.95 1.56
CA ASP A 132 10.53 -2.02 1.24
C ASP A 132 10.40 -1.40 -0.15
N ASP A 133 9.71 -2.07 -1.08
CA ASP A 133 9.35 -1.52 -2.41
C ASP A 133 8.11 -0.63 -2.36
N GLY A 134 7.37 -0.64 -1.26
CA GLY A 134 6.15 0.14 -1.03
C GLY A 134 4.89 -0.57 -1.52
N VAL A 135 4.94 -1.87 -1.78
CA VAL A 135 3.75 -2.65 -2.14
C VAL A 135 2.91 -2.88 -0.89
N MET A 136 1.61 -2.58 -1.01
CA MET A 136 0.65 -2.86 0.06
C MET A 136 0.51 -4.37 0.27
N GLN A 137 0.72 -4.81 1.49
CA GLN A 137 0.63 -6.22 1.86
C GLN A 137 -0.81 -6.66 2.11
N THR A 138 -1.09 -7.95 1.89
CA THR A 138 -2.37 -8.63 2.16
C THR A 138 -2.09 -10.02 2.74
N GLY A 139 -3.09 -10.64 3.36
CA GLY A 139 -2.90 -11.96 3.98
C GLY A 139 -2.29 -11.88 5.38
N TRP A 140 -1.62 -12.94 5.79
CA TRP A 140 -0.92 -13.00 7.06
C TRP A 140 0.37 -12.16 7.03
N THR A 141 0.71 -11.54 8.15
CA THR A 141 2.04 -10.94 8.33
C THR A 141 3.08 -12.02 8.59
N GLU A 142 4.35 -11.78 8.27
CA GLU A 142 5.45 -12.72 8.45
C GLU A 142 5.57 -13.26 9.88
N ASP A 143 5.25 -12.43 10.89
CA ASP A 143 5.22 -12.83 12.30
C ASP A 143 3.95 -13.63 12.67
N GLY A 144 3.01 -13.82 11.73
CA GLY A 144 1.75 -14.52 11.94
C GLY A 144 0.82 -13.85 12.95
N LEU A 145 1.08 -12.60 13.36
CA LEU A 145 0.33 -11.94 14.43
C LEU A 145 -0.83 -11.08 13.93
N TYR A 146 -0.82 -10.69 12.66
CA TYR A 146 -1.87 -9.87 12.04
C TYR A 146 -2.37 -10.51 10.75
N TYR A 147 -3.60 -10.18 10.39
CA TYR A 147 -4.18 -10.54 9.10
C TYR A 147 -4.67 -9.30 8.38
N LEU A 148 -4.20 -9.13 7.16
CA LEU A 148 -4.54 -8.04 6.25
C LEU A 148 -5.57 -8.55 5.25
N GLY A 149 -6.69 -7.86 5.08
CA GLY A 149 -7.67 -8.27 4.09
C GLY A 149 -7.22 -7.96 2.65
N ASP A 150 -8.04 -8.36 1.67
CA ASP A 150 -7.81 -8.03 0.26
C ASP A 150 -7.76 -6.52 0.00
N ASP A 151 -8.32 -5.73 0.91
CA ASP A 151 -8.24 -4.26 0.93
C ASP A 151 -6.97 -3.74 1.61
N GLY A 152 -6.04 -4.61 2.03
CA GLY A 152 -4.80 -4.32 2.75
C GLY A 152 -5.00 -3.89 4.21
N ALA A 153 -6.23 -3.64 4.64
CA ALA A 153 -6.49 -3.16 6.00
C ALA A 153 -6.39 -4.29 7.02
N VAL A 154 -5.75 -4.00 8.16
CA VAL A 154 -5.71 -4.90 9.32
C VAL A 154 -7.12 -5.30 9.74
N LYS A 155 -7.34 -6.59 9.90
CA LYS A 155 -8.62 -7.14 10.37
C LYS A 155 -8.66 -7.20 11.89
N THR A 156 -9.87 -7.07 12.43
CA THR A 156 -10.19 -7.19 13.86
C THR A 156 -11.40 -8.10 14.06
N GLY A 157 -11.60 -8.55 15.30
CA GLY A 157 -12.71 -9.45 15.67
C GLY A 157 -12.49 -10.87 15.12
N TRP A 158 -13.56 -11.64 15.09
CA TRP A 158 -13.55 -13.02 14.62
C TRP A 158 -13.31 -13.14 13.12
N LYS A 159 -12.39 -14.05 12.74
CA LYS A 159 -12.10 -14.41 11.35
C LYS A 159 -11.96 -15.92 11.23
N TYR A 160 -12.51 -16.48 10.14
CA TYR A 160 -12.36 -17.89 9.77
C TYR A 160 -11.41 -17.97 8.58
N LEU A 161 -10.16 -18.38 8.82
CA LEU A 161 -9.06 -18.27 7.88
C LEU A 161 -8.29 -19.58 7.79
N ALA A 162 -7.65 -19.81 6.65
CA ALA A 162 -6.56 -20.78 6.58
C ALA A 162 -5.40 -20.32 7.46
N GLU A 163 -4.63 -21.26 7.96
CA GLU A 163 -3.36 -20.95 8.61
C GLU A 163 -2.40 -20.25 7.64
N PRO A 164 -1.48 -19.45 8.18
CA PRO A 164 -0.36 -18.99 7.37
C PRO A 164 0.43 -20.21 6.88
N THR A 165 0.83 -20.18 5.63
CA THR A 165 1.69 -21.23 5.06
C THR A 165 3.13 -21.06 5.55
N GLU A 166 3.96 -22.12 5.41
CA GLU A 166 5.39 -22.02 5.74
C GLU A 166 6.12 -20.94 4.93
N GLU A 167 5.61 -20.60 3.73
CA GLU A 167 6.14 -19.51 2.89
C GLU A 167 5.74 -18.13 3.41
N GLU A 168 4.63 -18.02 4.16
CA GLU A 168 4.14 -16.77 4.76
C GLU A 168 4.75 -16.49 6.13
N LEU A 169 5.34 -17.49 6.77
CA LEU A 169 5.96 -17.37 8.09
C LEU A 169 7.49 -17.48 7.99
N GLU A 170 8.18 -16.63 8.73
CA GLU A 170 9.63 -16.69 8.91
C GLU A 170 10.08 -18.00 9.62
N TRP A 171 9.14 -18.64 10.34
CA TRP A 171 9.35 -19.92 11.03
C TRP A 171 8.00 -20.65 11.21
N SER A 172 8.01 -21.98 11.09
CA SER A 172 6.84 -22.82 11.35
C SER A 172 7.06 -23.68 12.59
N SER A 173 6.03 -23.87 13.41
CA SER A 173 5.99 -24.88 14.47
C SER A 173 5.16 -26.08 14.01
N GLU A 174 5.60 -27.31 14.37
CA GLU A 174 4.83 -28.51 14.10
C GLU A 174 3.54 -28.50 14.91
N TYR A 175 2.39 -28.48 14.24
CA TYR A 175 1.09 -28.44 14.89
C TYR A 175 0.60 -29.82 15.29
N LEU A 176 0.12 -29.95 16.52
CA LEU A 176 -0.38 -31.20 17.11
C LEU A 176 -1.90 -31.18 17.40
N GLY A 177 -2.64 -30.19 16.91
CA GLY A 177 -4.08 -30.07 17.16
C GLY A 177 -4.97 -30.84 16.17
N PRO A 178 -6.31 -30.84 16.38
CA PRO A 178 -7.23 -31.48 15.45
C PRO A 178 -7.28 -30.73 14.14
N GLU A 179 -6.98 -31.42 13.04
CA GLU A 179 -7.09 -30.85 11.69
C GLU A 179 -8.51 -30.40 11.39
N SER A 180 -8.64 -29.21 10.81
CA SER A 180 -9.90 -28.74 10.26
C SER A 180 -10.18 -29.44 8.93
N ALA A 181 -11.44 -29.80 8.70
CA ALA A 181 -11.85 -30.51 7.46
C ALA A 181 -11.60 -29.69 6.16
N ASP A 182 -11.50 -28.37 6.26
CA ASP A 182 -11.26 -27.46 5.15
C ASP A 182 -9.96 -26.63 5.32
N GLY A 183 -9.11 -26.98 6.27
CA GLY A 183 -7.84 -26.30 6.54
C GLY A 183 -8.01 -24.87 7.10
N LYS A 184 -9.19 -24.53 7.63
CA LYS A 184 -9.47 -23.21 8.20
C LYS A 184 -9.82 -23.30 9.66
N TYR A 185 -9.48 -22.24 10.39
CA TYR A 185 -9.71 -22.12 11.83
C TYR A 185 -10.26 -20.77 12.20
N TRP A 186 -10.91 -20.69 13.35
CA TRP A 186 -11.34 -19.42 13.91
C TRP A 186 -10.20 -18.75 14.68
N PHE A 187 -9.92 -17.52 14.30
CA PHE A 187 -9.00 -16.62 14.99
C PHE A 187 -9.75 -15.42 15.53
N TYR A 188 -9.25 -14.84 16.60
CA TYR A 188 -9.74 -13.57 17.10
C TYR A 188 -8.63 -12.54 17.15
N PHE A 189 -8.89 -11.41 16.50
CA PHE A 189 -7.99 -10.27 16.47
C PHE A 189 -8.52 -9.16 17.36
N GLY A 190 -7.72 -8.70 18.31
CA GLY A 190 -8.08 -7.62 19.23
C GLY A 190 -8.33 -6.29 18.50
N SER A 191 -8.72 -5.27 19.26
CA SER A 191 -8.97 -3.93 18.72
C SER A 191 -7.73 -3.28 18.10
N ASN A 192 -6.52 -3.73 18.49
CA ASN A 192 -5.24 -3.33 17.91
C ASN A 192 -4.87 -4.15 16.66
N GLY A 193 -5.71 -5.11 16.27
CA GLY A 193 -5.49 -6.01 15.14
C GLY A 193 -4.60 -7.22 15.44
N LYS A 194 -4.03 -7.32 16.66
CA LYS A 194 -3.17 -8.45 17.01
C LYS A 194 -4.00 -9.69 17.32
N LYS A 195 -3.55 -10.83 16.80
CA LYS A 195 -4.11 -12.16 17.05
C LYS A 195 -4.00 -12.54 18.53
N TYR A 196 -5.03 -13.17 19.08
CA TYR A 196 -4.99 -13.75 20.41
C TYR A 196 -4.32 -15.11 20.34
N CYS A 197 -3.17 -15.23 21.00
CA CYS A 197 -2.41 -16.45 21.18
C CYS A 197 -1.65 -16.35 22.53
N PRO A 198 -1.15 -17.44 23.10
CA PRO A 198 -0.19 -17.41 24.20
C PRO A 198 1.01 -16.50 23.85
N GLU A 199 1.59 -15.84 24.85
CA GLU A 199 2.81 -15.05 24.64
C GLU A 199 4.01 -16.00 24.66
N SER A 200 4.85 -15.96 23.64
CA SER A 200 6.01 -16.83 23.45
C SER A 200 7.16 -16.60 24.45
N SER A 201 6.97 -15.73 25.45
CA SER A 201 8.01 -15.40 26.42
C SER A 201 7.95 -16.25 27.67
N GLY A 202 8.40 -17.52 27.55
CA GLY A 202 8.84 -18.32 28.73
C GLY A 202 7.76 -18.80 29.70
N SER A 203 6.48 -18.80 29.32
CA SER A 203 5.45 -19.54 30.01
C SER A 203 5.26 -20.89 29.31
N ASP A 204 5.17 -21.96 30.08
CA ASP A 204 4.77 -23.29 29.61
C ASP A 204 3.26 -23.33 29.23
N ASP A 205 2.65 -22.16 29.03
CA ASP A 205 1.24 -22.02 28.70
C ASP A 205 1.01 -22.27 27.21
N LEU A 206 0.68 -23.50 26.87
CA LEU A 206 0.30 -23.93 25.52
C LEU A 206 -1.02 -23.31 25.03
N TYR A 207 -1.77 -22.67 25.93
CA TYR A 207 -3.12 -22.18 25.63
C TYR A 207 -3.38 -20.82 26.27
N LYS A 208 -4.18 -19.99 25.59
CA LYS A 208 -4.67 -18.71 26.12
C LYS A 208 -6.18 -18.72 26.27
N VAL A 209 -6.68 -18.53 27.48
CA VAL A 209 -8.12 -18.36 27.75
C VAL A 209 -8.45 -16.89 27.84
N VAL A 210 -9.43 -16.46 27.03
CA VAL A 210 -9.82 -15.05 26.91
C VAL A 210 -11.33 -14.90 26.99
N LYS A 211 -11.81 -13.88 27.70
CA LYS A 211 -13.23 -13.50 27.73
C LYS A 211 -13.53 -12.53 26.59
N ILE A 212 -14.41 -12.93 25.67
CA ILE A 212 -14.81 -12.13 24.52
C ILE A 212 -16.35 -12.01 24.54
N SER A 213 -16.86 -10.79 24.62
CA SER A 213 -18.30 -10.51 24.62
C SER A 213 -19.13 -11.23 25.68
N GLY A 214 -18.50 -11.65 26.79
CA GLY A 214 -19.17 -12.33 27.91
C GLY A 214 -18.85 -13.82 28.03
N ASP A 215 -18.42 -14.47 26.95
CA ASP A 215 -18.08 -15.88 26.90
C ASP A 215 -16.56 -16.10 26.95
N TYR A 216 -16.13 -17.29 27.42
CA TYR A 216 -14.72 -17.67 27.46
C TYR A 216 -14.36 -18.54 26.26
N TYR A 217 -13.24 -18.21 25.62
CA TYR A 217 -12.67 -18.91 24.49
C TYR A 217 -11.22 -19.30 24.79
N CYS A 218 -10.80 -20.45 24.28
CA CYS A 218 -9.44 -20.95 24.41
C CYS A 218 -8.77 -20.92 23.04
N PHE A 219 -7.55 -20.41 23.01
CA PHE A 219 -6.72 -20.36 21.81
C PHE A 219 -5.42 -21.13 22.05
N ASP A 220 -4.98 -21.89 21.06
CA ASP A 220 -3.70 -22.61 21.07
C ASP A 220 -2.51 -21.68 20.77
N GLU A 221 -1.32 -22.23 20.66
CA GLU A 221 -0.07 -21.49 20.40
C GLU A 221 -0.12 -20.70 19.10
N GLU A 222 -0.76 -21.22 18.07
CA GLU A 222 -0.93 -20.54 16.78
C GLU A 222 -2.13 -19.59 16.78
N GLY A 223 -2.87 -19.49 17.88
CA GLY A 223 -4.03 -18.61 18.04
C GLY A 223 -5.30 -19.14 17.40
N ARG A 224 -5.37 -20.43 17.09
CA ARG A 224 -6.60 -21.09 16.64
C ARG A 224 -7.54 -21.30 17.81
N MET A 225 -8.80 -20.96 17.61
CA MET A 225 -9.84 -21.23 18.63
C MET A 225 -10.04 -22.73 18.77
N MET A 226 -9.83 -23.22 19.96
CA MET A 226 -10.02 -24.63 20.29
C MET A 226 -11.51 -24.94 20.46
N THR A 227 -11.90 -26.16 20.06
CA THR A 227 -13.26 -26.67 20.19
C THR A 227 -13.22 -28.05 20.86
N GLY A 228 -14.32 -28.41 21.55
CA GLY A 228 -14.41 -29.70 22.26
C GLY A 228 -13.79 -29.65 23.66
N TRP A 229 -13.54 -30.84 24.21
CA TRP A 229 -12.89 -30.98 25.51
C TRP A 229 -11.38 -30.98 25.34
N THR A 230 -10.68 -30.17 26.11
CA THR A 230 -9.21 -30.15 26.13
C THR A 230 -8.71 -30.05 27.58
N TYR A 231 -7.54 -30.63 27.85
CA TYR A 231 -6.86 -30.49 29.14
C TYR A 231 -6.01 -29.21 29.10
N LEU A 232 -6.31 -28.26 29.97
CA LEU A 232 -5.62 -26.98 30.04
C LEU A 232 -4.33 -26.98 30.86
N ASN A 233 -4.09 -28.06 31.62
CA ASN A 233 -2.86 -28.23 32.40
C ASN A 233 -2.44 -29.69 32.29
N GLY A 234 -1.39 -29.96 31.57
CA GLY A 234 -0.83 -31.25 31.28
C GLY A 234 -0.98 -32.30 32.36
N ASP A 235 -0.93 -33.55 31.98
CA ASP A 235 -1.08 -34.84 32.60
C ASP A 235 -2.52 -35.20 33.05
N PRO A 236 -3.13 -36.13 32.34
CA PRO A 236 -4.20 -36.93 32.89
C PRO A 236 -3.59 -37.93 33.87
N ASP A 237 -3.88 -37.82 35.16
CA ASP A 237 -3.69 -38.90 36.12
C ASP A 237 -4.49 -40.16 35.69
#